data_d638ca334732138c5427da9a1710c901
#
_entry.id   d638ca334732138c5427da9a1710c901
#
_cell.length_a   1.000
_cell.length_b   1.000
_cell.length_c   1.000
_cell.angle_alpha   90.00
_cell.angle_beta   90.00
_cell.angle_gamma   90.00
#
_symmetry.space_group_name_H-M   'P 1'
#
loop_
_entity.id
_entity.type
_entity.pdbx_description
1 polymer ?
#
loop_
_entity_poly.entity_id
_entity_poly.type
_entity_poly.pdbx_seq_one_letter_code
_entity_poly.pdbx_strand_id
1 'polypeptide(L)'
;GIFTTYSTGNSNLVSDYISSLCISCDNNLVIGTSAGMAFMDLRTGEITNFAGTKSGKTRLSNQNINQVYEDSRGLLWIATREGLNVYDSKRDELYEVPIKPGFSKLLILGITEDENKSIWISTGGELINVVLSVDSKTEQPVFRCYTYNDKDGLQSCDFNQRSLKRLHTGEIVVGGLYGLNRFQPGNIKYNRTLPKVMFTGFQLFNEDVKVGKEYAGRVILKEALNLSLIHISEPTRLGMI
;
A
#
# COMPACT_ATOMS: atom_id res chain seq x y z
N GLY A 1 -21.93 27.71 -24.35
CA GLY A 1 -21.42 26.40 -23.96
C GLY A 1 -22.58 25.53 -23.48
N ILE A 2 -22.52 24.23 -23.81
CA ILE A 2 -23.52 23.26 -23.38
C ILE A 2 -22.88 22.42 -22.29
N PHE A 3 -23.55 22.27 -21.13
CA PHE A 3 -23.15 21.33 -20.10
C PHE A 3 -23.83 19.98 -20.35
N THR A 4 -23.07 18.90 -20.35
CA THR A 4 -23.59 17.53 -20.42
C THR A 4 -23.41 16.86 -19.06
N THR A 5 -24.49 16.31 -18.50
CA THR A 5 -24.48 15.62 -17.21
C THR A 5 -24.58 14.12 -17.44
N TYR A 6 -23.70 13.37 -16.80
CA TYR A 6 -23.72 11.91 -16.75
C TYR A 6 -24.06 11.46 -15.33
N SER A 7 -25.00 10.55 -15.21
CA SER A 7 -25.49 9.99 -13.95
C SER A 7 -25.89 8.54 -14.14
N THR A 8 -26.14 7.84 -13.05
CA THR A 8 -26.69 6.48 -13.07
C THR A 8 -28.04 6.39 -13.77
N GLY A 9 -28.80 7.51 -13.83
CA GLY A 9 -30.10 7.58 -14.48
C GLY A 9 -30.06 7.76 -16.01
N ASN A 10 -28.94 8.21 -16.58
CA ASN A 10 -28.81 8.50 -18.02
C ASN A 10 -27.56 7.93 -18.68
N SER A 11 -26.75 7.18 -17.94
CA SER A 11 -25.53 6.56 -18.42
C SER A 11 -25.25 5.24 -17.70
N ASN A 12 -24.17 4.55 -18.07
CA ASN A 12 -23.75 3.31 -17.45
C ASN A 12 -22.87 3.53 -16.20
N LEU A 13 -22.89 4.70 -15.58
CA LEU A 13 -22.16 4.93 -14.31
C LEU A 13 -22.70 4.01 -13.21
N VAL A 14 -21.78 3.39 -12.45
CA VAL A 14 -22.13 2.51 -11.30
C VAL A 14 -22.54 3.28 -10.05
N SER A 15 -22.18 4.58 -9.96
CA SER A 15 -22.53 5.45 -8.84
C SER A 15 -22.44 6.91 -9.26
N ASP A 16 -23.32 7.75 -8.72
CA ASP A 16 -23.28 9.22 -8.90
C ASP A 16 -22.22 9.87 -7.96
N TYR A 17 -21.70 9.12 -7.00
CA TYR A 17 -20.63 9.60 -6.13
C TYR A 17 -19.28 9.38 -6.78
N ILE A 18 -18.80 10.39 -7.52
CA ILE A 18 -17.50 10.38 -8.18
C ILE A 18 -16.43 10.83 -7.20
N SER A 19 -15.47 9.95 -6.94
CA SER A 19 -14.38 10.23 -6.01
C SER A 19 -13.12 10.72 -6.71
N SER A 20 -12.83 10.25 -7.92
CA SER A 20 -11.60 10.59 -8.63
C SER A 20 -11.75 10.48 -10.13
N LEU A 21 -11.02 11.32 -10.84
CA LEU A 21 -10.91 11.30 -12.29
C LEU A 21 -9.44 11.26 -12.69
N CYS A 22 -9.11 10.47 -13.72
CA CYS A 22 -7.78 10.38 -14.30
C CYS A 22 -7.91 10.19 -15.82
N ILE A 23 -7.15 10.91 -16.61
CA ILE A 23 -7.08 10.68 -18.06
C ILE A 23 -6.01 9.62 -18.31
N SER A 24 -6.37 8.52 -18.97
CA SER A 24 -5.43 7.47 -19.34
C SER A 24 -4.66 7.80 -20.62
N CYS A 25 -3.52 7.13 -20.79
CA CYS A 25 -2.70 7.25 -22.01
C CYS A 25 -3.47 6.85 -23.29
N ASP A 26 -4.51 6.02 -23.16
CA ASP A 26 -5.41 5.61 -24.24
C ASP A 26 -6.52 6.66 -24.51
N ASN A 27 -6.41 7.86 -23.94
CA ASN A 27 -7.36 8.96 -24.04
C ASN A 27 -8.78 8.63 -23.53
N ASN A 28 -8.89 7.72 -22.59
CA ASN A 28 -10.11 7.44 -21.84
C ASN A 28 -10.11 8.19 -20.51
N LEU A 29 -11.26 8.62 -20.05
CA LEU A 29 -11.44 9.12 -18.70
C LEU A 29 -11.70 7.94 -17.75
N VAL A 30 -10.80 7.70 -16.84
CA VAL A 30 -10.97 6.72 -15.75
C VAL A 30 -11.70 7.38 -14.60
N ILE A 31 -12.81 6.79 -14.20
CA ILE A 31 -13.74 7.33 -13.21
C ILE A 31 -13.75 6.41 -11.98
N GLY A 32 -13.21 6.89 -10.87
CA GLY A 32 -13.30 6.21 -9.58
C GLY A 32 -14.58 6.64 -8.85
N THR A 33 -15.33 5.67 -8.35
CA THR A 33 -16.60 5.93 -7.66
C THR A 33 -16.67 5.20 -6.30
N SER A 34 -17.72 5.44 -5.56
CA SER A 34 -17.99 4.71 -4.30
C SER A 34 -18.43 3.25 -4.51
N ALA A 35 -18.74 2.84 -5.75
CA ALA A 35 -19.25 1.51 -6.07
C ALA A 35 -18.46 0.80 -7.19
N GLY A 36 -17.26 1.28 -7.52
CA GLY A 36 -16.40 0.70 -8.53
C GLY A 36 -15.74 1.73 -9.44
N MET A 37 -15.12 1.24 -10.51
CA MET A 37 -14.42 2.04 -11.51
C MET A 37 -15.13 1.93 -12.86
N ALA A 38 -15.13 3.03 -13.61
CA ALA A 38 -15.64 3.09 -14.98
C ALA A 38 -14.64 3.77 -15.91
N PHE A 39 -14.76 3.49 -17.20
CA PHE A 39 -14.02 4.13 -18.27
C PHE A 39 -14.98 4.86 -19.20
N MET A 40 -14.67 6.10 -19.53
CA MET A 40 -15.42 6.88 -20.50
C MET A 40 -14.53 7.17 -21.71
N ASP A 41 -14.95 6.74 -22.88
CA ASP A 41 -14.33 7.17 -24.15
C ASP A 41 -14.61 8.66 -24.35
N LEU A 42 -13.57 9.49 -24.31
CA LEU A 42 -13.72 10.95 -24.44
C LEU A 42 -14.17 11.41 -25.82
N ARG A 43 -14.07 10.55 -26.82
CA ARG A 43 -14.52 10.83 -28.18
C ARG A 43 -16.02 10.58 -28.39
N THR A 44 -16.53 9.49 -27.79
CA THR A 44 -17.94 9.07 -27.97
C THR A 44 -18.83 9.44 -26.80
N GLY A 45 -18.24 9.64 -25.62
CA GLY A 45 -18.95 9.81 -24.35
C GLY A 45 -19.52 8.50 -23.80
N GLU A 46 -19.22 7.35 -24.41
CA GLU A 46 -19.68 6.05 -23.93
C GLU A 46 -18.95 5.65 -22.64
N ILE A 47 -19.72 5.15 -21.66
CA ILE A 47 -19.21 4.72 -20.37
C ILE A 47 -19.33 3.20 -20.26
N THR A 48 -18.21 2.56 -19.92
CA THR A 48 -18.11 1.13 -19.62
C THR A 48 -17.60 0.90 -18.20
N ASN A 49 -18.22 -0.01 -17.48
CA ASN A 49 -17.83 -0.32 -16.10
C ASN A 49 -16.73 -1.36 -16.07
N PHE A 50 -15.80 -1.19 -15.12
CA PHE A 50 -14.79 -2.18 -14.85
C PHE A 50 -15.40 -3.39 -14.15
N ALA A 51 -15.56 -4.48 -14.86
CA ALA A 51 -16.13 -5.74 -14.34
C ALA A 51 -15.09 -6.68 -13.72
N GLY A 52 -13.83 -6.24 -13.61
CA GLY A 52 -12.67 -7.10 -13.32
C GLY A 52 -11.97 -7.55 -14.59
N THR A 53 -10.94 -8.38 -14.44
CA THR A 53 -10.21 -8.95 -15.57
C THR A 53 -10.97 -10.10 -16.23
N LYS A 54 -10.72 -10.37 -17.49
CA LYS A 54 -11.33 -11.50 -18.24
C LYS A 54 -11.00 -12.85 -17.59
N SER A 55 -9.85 -12.96 -16.93
CA SER A 55 -9.47 -14.15 -16.18
C SER A 55 -10.35 -14.43 -14.95
N GLY A 56 -11.11 -13.42 -14.50
CA GLY A 56 -12.05 -13.52 -13.36
C GLY A 56 -11.41 -13.80 -12.00
N LYS A 57 -10.08 -13.87 -11.94
CA LYS A 57 -9.35 -14.32 -10.74
C LYS A 57 -9.10 -13.24 -9.71
N THR A 58 -9.13 -11.97 -10.10
CA THR A 58 -8.81 -10.85 -9.21
C THR A 58 -9.90 -9.79 -9.27
N ARG A 59 -10.40 -9.40 -8.08
CA ARG A 59 -11.32 -8.28 -7.89
C ARG A 59 -10.59 -7.17 -7.16
N LEU A 60 -11.08 -5.92 -7.27
CA LEU A 60 -10.60 -4.82 -6.45
C LEU A 60 -10.71 -5.19 -4.96
N SER A 61 -9.71 -4.78 -4.18
CA SER A 61 -9.68 -4.98 -2.72
C SER A 61 -10.94 -4.42 -2.05
N ASN A 62 -11.45 -3.30 -2.58
CA ASN A 62 -12.73 -2.71 -2.18
C ASN A 62 -13.32 -1.93 -3.35
N GLN A 63 -14.66 -1.91 -3.47
CA GLN A 63 -15.35 -1.16 -4.52
C GLN A 63 -15.38 0.35 -4.27
N ASN A 64 -15.18 0.79 -3.03
CA ASN A 64 -15.12 2.22 -2.72
C ASN A 64 -13.74 2.77 -3.03
N ILE A 65 -13.65 3.47 -4.16
CA ILE A 65 -12.41 4.03 -4.68
C ILE A 65 -12.23 5.44 -4.12
N ASN A 66 -11.05 5.73 -3.60
CA ASN A 66 -10.65 7.06 -3.13
C ASN A 66 -9.92 7.86 -4.20
N GLN A 67 -9.01 7.18 -4.94
CA GLN A 67 -8.26 7.80 -6.02
C GLN A 67 -7.88 6.77 -7.08
N VAL A 68 -7.91 7.19 -8.35
CA VAL A 68 -7.26 6.52 -9.47
C VAL A 68 -6.10 7.37 -9.96
N TYR A 69 -4.99 6.73 -10.33
CA TYR A 69 -3.79 7.39 -10.81
C TYR A 69 -3.13 6.53 -11.88
N GLU A 70 -2.82 7.09 -13.04
CA GLU A 70 -2.02 6.42 -14.05
C GLU A 70 -0.57 6.85 -13.92
N ASP A 71 0.33 5.88 -13.82
CA ASP A 71 1.75 6.15 -13.74
C ASP A 71 2.39 6.30 -15.12
N SER A 72 3.66 6.72 -15.16
CA SER A 72 4.41 6.95 -16.40
C SER A 72 4.63 5.69 -17.26
N ARG A 73 4.26 4.51 -16.76
CA ARG A 73 4.32 3.22 -17.47
C ARG A 73 2.97 2.86 -18.09
N GLY A 74 1.92 3.60 -17.78
CA GLY A 74 0.54 3.34 -18.20
C GLY A 74 -0.19 2.34 -17.30
N LEU A 75 0.31 2.11 -16.07
CA LEU A 75 -0.36 1.28 -15.08
C LEU A 75 -1.34 2.13 -14.26
N LEU A 76 -2.57 1.63 -14.10
CA LEU A 76 -3.59 2.28 -13.28
C LEU A 76 -3.47 1.82 -11.83
N TRP A 77 -3.14 2.74 -10.94
CA TRP A 77 -3.10 2.56 -9.50
C TRP A 77 -4.43 2.97 -8.90
N ILE A 78 -5.05 2.06 -8.17
CA ILE A 78 -6.42 2.21 -7.66
C ILE A 78 -6.38 2.15 -6.14
N ALA A 79 -6.48 3.34 -5.53
CA ALA A 79 -6.59 3.49 -4.09
C ALA A 79 -8.01 3.20 -3.64
N THR A 80 -8.18 2.26 -2.75
CA THR A 80 -9.49 1.88 -2.20
C THR A 80 -9.54 2.09 -0.68
N ARG A 81 -10.69 1.88 -0.09
CA ARG A 81 -10.83 1.89 1.38
C ARG A 81 -10.13 0.72 2.07
N GLU A 82 -9.83 -0.35 1.34
CA GLU A 82 -9.27 -1.58 1.93
C GLU A 82 -8.04 -2.09 1.17
N GLY A 83 -7.25 -1.21 0.57
CA GLY A 83 -6.00 -1.59 -0.09
C GLY A 83 -5.72 -0.84 -1.37
N LEU A 84 -4.61 -1.20 -2.00
CA LEU A 84 -4.11 -0.65 -3.24
C LEU A 84 -4.08 -1.74 -4.30
N ASN A 85 -4.66 -1.44 -5.46
CA ASN A 85 -4.62 -2.31 -6.62
C ASN A 85 -3.84 -1.65 -7.76
N VAL A 86 -3.29 -2.47 -8.64
CA VAL A 86 -2.66 -2.06 -9.89
C VAL A 86 -3.32 -2.82 -11.03
N TYR A 87 -3.82 -2.10 -12.03
CA TYR A 87 -4.38 -2.68 -13.23
C TYR A 87 -3.50 -2.37 -14.44
N ASP A 88 -3.07 -3.41 -15.12
CA ASP A 88 -2.39 -3.35 -16.41
C ASP A 88 -3.42 -3.58 -17.53
N SER A 89 -3.83 -2.51 -18.21
CA SER A 89 -4.84 -2.58 -19.28
C SER A 89 -4.33 -3.35 -20.50
N LYS A 90 -3.01 -3.37 -20.75
CA LYS A 90 -2.40 -4.06 -21.88
C LYS A 90 -2.42 -5.58 -21.73
N ARG A 91 -2.22 -6.05 -20.48
CA ARG A 91 -2.24 -7.47 -20.14
C ARG A 91 -3.61 -7.94 -19.66
N ASP A 92 -4.51 -7.00 -19.37
CA ASP A 92 -5.78 -7.25 -18.69
C ASP A 92 -5.60 -7.99 -17.35
N GLU A 93 -4.64 -7.52 -16.55
CA GLU A 93 -4.26 -8.13 -15.28
C GLU A 93 -4.43 -7.13 -14.14
N LEU A 94 -4.99 -7.61 -13.04
CA LEU A 94 -5.20 -6.85 -11.82
C LEU A 94 -4.42 -7.49 -10.68
N TYR A 95 -3.63 -6.67 -10.00
CA TYR A 95 -2.79 -7.09 -8.87
C TYR A 95 -3.18 -6.32 -7.61
N GLU A 96 -3.19 -7.02 -6.49
CA GLU A 96 -3.25 -6.39 -5.17
C GLU A 96 -1.82 -6.15 -4.67
N VAL A 97 -1.54 -4.93 -4.19
CA VAL A 97 -0.22 -4.58 -3.65
C VAL A 97 -0.12 -5.04 -2.20
N PRO A 98 0.82 -5.95 -1.86
CA PRO A 98 0.98 -6.46 -0.51
C PRO A 98 1.73 -5.47 0.37
N ILE A 99 1.08 -4.38 0.79
CA ILE A 99 1.71 -3.27 1.51
C ILE A 99 2.22 -3.73 2.87
N LYS A 100 1.40 -4.45 3.63
CA LYS A 100 1.76 -5.01 4.94
C LYS A 100 1.24 -6.43 5.06
N PRO A 101 2.11 -7.43 5.12
CA PRO A 101 1.68 -8.80 5.39
C PRO A 101 0.88 -8.87 6.70
N GLY A 102 -0.33 -9.44 6.65
CA GLY A 102 -1.22 -9.57 7.81
C GLY A 102 -2.15 -8.38 8.07
N PHE A 103 -2.05 -7.26 7.35
CA PHE A 103 -2.99 -6.15 7.40
C PHE A 103 -3.81 -6.10 6.11
N SER A 104 -5.00 -6.67 6.13
CA SER A 104 -5.88 -6.77 4.95
C SER A 104 -6.68 -5.50 4.64
N LYS A 105 -6.65 -4.48 5.51
CA LYS A 105 -7.52 -3.30 5.38
C LYS A 105 -6.74 -2.02 5.63
N LEU A 106 -6.16 -1.47 4.57
CA LEU A 106 -5.44 -0.21 4.64
C LEU A 106 -6.16 0.84 3.80
N LEU A 107 -6.65 1.89 4.44
CA LEU A 107 -7.28 3.03 3.77
C LEU A 107 -6.21 3.85 3.05
N ILE A 108 -6.25 3.88 1.72
CA ILE A 108 -5.35 4.69 0.90
C ILE A 108 -6.01 6.03 0.59
N LEU A 109 -5.34 7.13 0.93
CA LEU A 109 -5.88 8.49 0.84
C LEU A 109 -5.37 9.26 -0.37
N GLY A 110 -4.14 8.99 -0.80
CA GLY A 110 -3.53 9.69 -1.93
C GLY A 110 -2.46 8.87 -2.62
N ILE A 111 -2.26 9.10 -3.92
CA ILE A 111 -1.26 8.46 -4.77
C ILE A 111 -0.53 9.52 -5.58
N THR A 112 0.79 9.37 -5.71
CA THR A 112 1.60 10.13 -6.68
C THR A 112 2.84 9.30 -7.09
N GLU A 113 3.45 9.63 -8.22
CA GLU A 113 4.68 9.00 -8.73
C GLU A 113 5.86 9.95 -8.56
N ASP A 114 7.04 9.43 -8.20
CA ASP A 114 8.29 10.18 -8.18
C ASP A 114 9.07 10.05 -9.50
N GLU A 115 10.23 10.70 -9.57
CA GLU A 115 11.10 10.69 -10.77
C GLU A 115 11.73 9.32 -11.04
N ASN A 116 11.83 8.49 -10.02
CA ASN A 116 12.34 7.13 -10.12
C ASN A 116 11.26 6.12 -10.48
N LYS A 117 10.04 6.58 -10.82
CA LYS A 117 8.85 5.76 -11.10
C LYS A 117 8.39 4.92 -9.90
N SER A 118 8.78 5.32 -8.69
CA SER A 118 8.25 4.75 -7.46
C SER A 118 6.94 5.45 -7.11
N ILE A 119 5.99 4.69 -6.62
CA ILE A 119 4.69 5.20 -6.22
C ILE A 119 4.70 5.53 -4.74
N TRP A 120 4.24 6.72 -4.42
CA TRP A 120 4.05 7.18 -3.06
C TRP A 120 2.56 7.19 -2.74
N ILE A 121 2.19 6.61 -1.61
CA ILE A 121 0.82 6.58 -1.12
C ILE A 121 0.76 7.12 0.30
N SER A 122 -0.29 7.88 0.59
CA SER A 122 -0.61 8.29 1.96
C SER A 122 -1.77 7.46 2.50
N THR A 123 -1.69 7.17 3.79
CA THR A 123 -2.71 6.44 4.56
C THR A 123 -3.14 7.28 5.76
N GLY A 124 -4.05 6.80 6.62
CA GLY A 124 -4.42 7.50 7.85
C GLY A 124 -3.30 7.62 8.89
N GLY A 125 -2.19 6.89 8.72
CA GLY A 125 -1.10 6.86 9.72
C GLY A 125 0.30 6.85 9.15
N GLU A 126 0.48 6.76 7.83
CA GLU A 126 1.80 6.51 7.24
C GLU A 126 1.88 7.02 5.80
N LEU A 127 3.09 7.35 5.41
CA LEU A 127 3.48 7.55 4.01
C LEU A 127 4.26 6.32 3.56
N ILE A 128 3.89 5.75 2.41
CA ILE A 128 4.49 4.52 1.94
C ILE A 128 5.02 4.70 0.53
N ASN A 129 6.27 4.33 0.31
CA ASN A 129 6.89 4.24 -1.00
C ASN A 129 6.76 2.80 -1.53
N VAL A 130 6.19 2.64 -2.70
CA VAL A 130 5.99 1.35 -3.38
C VAL A 130 6.88 1.31 -4.61
N VAL A 131 7.86 0.44 -4.58
CA VAL A 131 8.76 0.18 -5.71
C VAL A 131 8.27 -1.07 -6.45
N LEU A 132 7.90 -0.89 -7.71
CA LEU A 132 7.50 -1.98 -8.58
C LEU A 132 8.70 -2.42 -9.43
N SER A 133 9.00 -3.70 -9.42
CA SER A 133 9.93 -4.38 -10.30
C SER A 133 9.25 -5.59 -10.95
N VAL A 134 9.84 -6.13 -12.00
CA VAL A 134 9.37 -7.37 -12.64
C VAL A 134 10.40 -8.45 -12.36
N ASP A 135 9.94 -9.60 -11.89
CA ASP A 135 10.78 -10.77 -11.71
C ASP A 135 11.21 -11.30 -13.08
N SER A 136 12.53 -11.43 -13.30
CA SER A 136 13.10 -11.81 -14.60
C SER A 136 12.79 -13.27 -15.03
N LYS A 137 12.35 -14.12 -14.10
CA LYS A 137 12.06 -15.52 -14.36
C LYS A 137 10.57 -15.78 -14.56
N THR A 138 9.74 -15.12 -13.75
CA THR A 138 8.28 -15.32 -13.72
C THR A 138 7.52 -14.29 -14.52
N GLU A 139 8.18 -13.16 -14.89
CA GLU A 139 7.58 -11.96 -15.49
C GLU A 139 6.46 -11.33 -14.64
N GLN A 140 6.35 -11.75 -13.38
CA GLN A 140 5.35 -11.24 -12.46
C GLN A 140 5.83 -9.96 -11.77
N PRO A 141 4.91 -9.03 -11.44
CA PRO A 141 5.25 -7.85 -10.68
C PRO A 141 5.66 -8.18 -9.26
N VAL A 142 6.75 -7.58 -8.81
CA VAL A 142 7.24 -7.68 -7.44
C VAL A 142 7.18 -6.29 -6.80
N PHE A 143 6.43 -6.19 -5.71
CA PHE A 143 6.25 -4.95 -4.97
C PHE A 143 7.14 -4.95 -3.72
N ARG A 144 7.89 -3.86 -3.53
CA ARG A 144 8.63 -3.58 -2.30
C ARG A 144 8.08 -2.30 -1.69
N CYS A 145 7.66 -2.38 -0.44
CA CYS A 145 7.03 -1.27 0.27
C CYS A 145 7.93 -0.79 1.41
N TYR A 146 8.13 0.53 1.49
CA TYR A 146 8.89 1.21 2.54
C TYR A 146 7.97 2.19 3.24
N THR A 147 7.81 2.04 4.54
CA THR A 147 6.85 2.81 5.34
C THR A 147 7.58 3.87 6.15
N TYR A 148 7.02 5.06 6.19
CA TYR A 148 7.49 6.22 6.96
C TYR A 148 6.37 6.72 7.85
N ASN A 149 6.72 7.18 9.05
CA ASN A 149 5.80 7.69 10.04
C ASN A 149 6.38 8.90 10.80
N ASP A 150 5.78 9.28 11.92
CA ASP A 150 6.21 10.39 12.77
C ASP A 150 7.66 10.25 13.28
N LYS A 151 8.15 9.03 13.49
CA LYS A 151 9.54 8.76 13.91
C LYS A 151 10.56 9.07 12.82
N ASP A 152 10.11 9.13 11.58
CA ASP A 152 10.93 9.48 10.41
C ASP A 152 10.87 10.98 10.09
N GLY A 153 10.17 11.77 10.92
CA GLY A 153 10.06 13.22 10.80
C GLY A 153 8.83 13.71 10.04
N LEU A 154 7.86 12.82 9.76
CA LEU A 154 6.56 13.25 9.27
C LEU A 154 5.78 13.94 10.39
N GLN A 155 4.91 14.88 10.01
CA GLN A 155 3.90 15.37 10.93
C GLN A 155 3.10 14.21 11.50
N SER A 156 2.44 14.35 12.63
CA SER A 156 1.61 13.30 13.19
C SER A 156 0.56 12.86 12.16
N CYS A 157 0.70 11.73 11.66
CA CYS A 157 0.25 11.01 10.48
C CYS A 157 -1.26 10.98 10.16
N ASP A 158 -2.00 12.10 10.30
CA ASP A 158 -3.38 12.21 9.85
C ASP A 158 -3.44 12.94 8.50
N PHE A 159 -3.09 12.23 7.44
CA PHE A 159 -3.12 12.79 6.09
C PHE A 159 -4.54 12.93 5.55
N ASN A 160 -4.78 13.98 4.77
CA ASN A 160 -6.06 14.22 4.12
C ASN A 160 -6.14 13.49 2.77
N GLN A 161 -7.36 13.18 2.35
CA GLN A 161 -7.61 12.62 1.02
C GLN A 161 -7.07 13.54 -0.07
N ARG A 162 -6.34 12.96 -1.05
CA ARG A 162 -5.79 13.64 -2.23
C ARG A 162 -4.87 14.82 -1.92
N SER A 163 -4.34 14.88 -0.71
CA SER A 163 -3.37 15.89 -0.29
C SER A 163 -1.92 15.52 -0.59
N LEU A 164 -1.69 14.46 -1.36
CA LEU A 164 -0.38 13.99 -1.80
C LEU A 164 -0.14 14.41 -3.25
N LYS A 165 0.93 15.18 -3.50
CA LYS A 165 1.22 15.72 -4.82
C LYS A 165 2.72 15.82 -5.08
N ARG A 166 3.17 15.42 -6.26
CA ARG A 166 4.50 15.74 -6.78
C ARG A 166 4.48 17.14 -7.40
N LEU A 167 5.49 17.94 -7.06
CA LEU A 167 5.75 19.25 -7.65
C LEU A 167 6.58 19.10 -8.94
N HIS A 168 6.59 20.14 -9.76
CA HIS A 168 7.45 20.19 -10.95
C HIS A 168 8.95 20.16 -10.64
N THR A 169 9.35 20.48 -9.39
CA THR A 169 10.72 20.36 -8.88
C THR A 169 11.14 18.93 -8.58
N GLY A 170 10.24 17.93 -8.71
CA GLY A 170 10.45 16.54 -8.32
C GLY A 170 10.21 16.28 -6.83
N GLU A 171 10.02 17.32 -6.03
CA GLU A 171 9.66 17.17 -4.62
C GLU A 171 8.24 16.66 -4.45
N ILE A 172 7.99 15.95 -3.37
CA ILE A 172 6.66 15.51 -2.98
C ILE A 172 6.20 16.33 -1.77
N VAL A 173 4.94 16.73 -1.81
CA VAL A 173 4.24 17.40 -0.71
C VAL A 173 3.07 16.55 -0.27
N VAL A 174 2.92 16.35 1.03
CA VAL A 174 1.78 15.67 1.64
C VAL A 174 1.21 16.51 2.76
N GLY A 175 -0.09 16.73 2.73
CA GLY A 175 -0.82 17.54 3.71
C GLY A 175 -1.69 16.71 4.64
N GLY A 176 -1.88 17.19 5.85
CA GLY A 176 -2.72 16.57 6.86
C GLY A 176 -3.25 17.57 7.88
N LEU A 177 -3.80 17.08 8.98
CA LEU A 177 -4.44 17.93 10.01
C LEU A 177 -3.44 18.84 10.74
N TYR A 178 -2.16 18.48 10.77
CA TYR A 178 -1.13 19.22 11.53
C TYR A 178 -0.12 19.93 10.61
N GLY A 179 -0.53 20.26 9.38
CA GLY A 179 0.29 20.97 8.43
C GLY A 179 0.68 20.12 7.22
N LEU A 180 1.85 20.37 6.66
CA LEU A 180 2.35 19.66 5.49
C LEU A 180 3.81 19.24 5.64
N ASN A 181 4.17 18.12 5.03
CA ASN A 181 5.55 17.72 4.81
C ASN A 181 5.93 17.93 3.34
N ARG A 182 7.15 18.39 3.12
CA ARG A 182 7.78 18.52 1.81
C ARG A 182 9.12 17.81 1.84
N PHE A 183 9.39 16.98 0.87
CA PHE A 183 10.63 16.22 0.81
C PHE A 183 11.01 15.87 -0.62
N GLN A 184 12.33 15.64 -0.83
CA GLN A 184 12.86 15.13 -2.08
C GLN A 184 13.03 13.61 -1.95
N PRO A 185 12.30 12.79 -2.76
CA PRO A 185 12.39 11.32 -2.69
C PRO A 185 13.81 10.78 -2.82
N GLY A 186 14.62 11.36 -3.71
CA GLY A 186 16.00 10.95 -3.93
C GLY A 186 16.94 11.18 -2.73
N ASN A 187 16.57 12.02 -1.78
CA ASN A 187 17.36 12.32 -0.57
C ASN A 187 17.03 11.37 0.59
N ILE A 188 15.99 10.57 0.47
CA ILE A 188 15.61 9.62 1.52
C ILE A 188 16.60 8.45 1.49
N LYS A 189 17.41 8.33 2.53
CA LYS A 189 18.37 7.24 2.69
C LYS A 189 17.70 6.05 3.36
N TYR A 190 17.64 4.94 2.68
CA TYR A 190 17.20 3.69 3.29
C TYR A 190 18.29 3.18 4.24
N ASN A 191 17.94 2.94 5.49
CA ASN A 191 18.86 2.25 6.40
C ASN A 191 18.94 0.77 5.97
N ARG A 192 20.04 0.40 5.34
CA ARG A 192 20.31 -0.99 4.91
C ARG A 192 20.98 -1.83 6.00
N THR A 193 21.29 -1.22 7.14
CA THR A 193 21.93 -1.92 8.25
C THR A 193 20.88 -2.72 8.98
N LEU A 194 20.94 -4.04 8.85
CA LEU A 194 20.10 -4.93 9.64
C LEU A 194 20.49 -4.76 11.11
N PRO A 195 19.55 -4.42 12.00
CA PRO A 195 19.85 -4.36 13.43
C PRO A 195 20.30 -5.74 13.91
N LYS A 196 21.43 -5.78 14.64
CA LYS A 196 21.82 -7.02 15.30
C LYS A 196 20.86 -7.26 16.46
N VAL A 197 20.05 -8.28 16.32
CA VAL A 197 19.21 -8.73 17.43
C VAL A 197 20.12 -9.40 18.45
N MET A 198 20.15 -8.84 19.66
CA MET A 198 20.86 -9.41 20.80
C MET A 198 19.85 -9.72 21.90
N PHE A 199 19.91 -10.94 22.42
CA PHE A 199 19.16 -11.27 23.62
C PHE A 199 19.82 -10.62 24.82
N THR A 200 19.10 -9.73 25.50
CA THR A 200 19.58 -9.05 26.72
C THR A 200 19.15 -9.75 28.00
N GLY A 201 18.19 -10.66 27.92
CA GLY A 201 17.70 -11.45 29.04
C GLY A 201 16.80 -12.59 28.58
N PHE A 202 16.69 -13.62 29.39
CA PHE A 202 15.76 -14.71 29.21
C PHE A 202 15.00 -14.93 30.50
N GLN A 203 13.69 -14.92 30.45
CA GLN A 203 12.82 -15.12 31.61
C GLN A 203 11.97 -16.39 31.44
N LEU A 204 11.84 -17.16 32.49
CA LEU A 204 10.92 -18.29 32.56
C LEU A 204 9.91 -18.00 33.68
N PHE A 205 8.61 -17.98 33.38
CA PHE A 205 7.55 -17.61 34.32
C PHE A 205 7.80 -16.28 35.07
N ASN A 206 8.26 -15.25 34.33
CA ASN A 206 8.64 -13.92 34.85
C ASN A 206 9.84 -13.89 35.81
N GLU A 207 10.63 -14.94 35.90
CA GLU A 207 11.88 -14.97 36.65
C GLU A 207 13.08 -15.00 35.68
N ASP A 208 14.08 -14.19 35.99
CA ASP A 208 15.33 -14.16 35.22
C ASP A 208 16.06 -15.49 35.31
N VAL A 209 16.27 -16.10 34.12
CA VAL A 209 16.99 -17.38 34.03
C VAL A 209 18.50 -17.14 34.06
N LYS A 210 19.19 -17.71 35.04
CA LYS A 210 20.66 -17.69 35.12
C LYS A 210 21.23 -19.03 34.70
N VAL A 211 22.26 -18.99 33.85
CA VAL A 211 23.03 -20.19 33.47
C VAL A 211 23.59 -20.86 34.72
N GLY A 212 23.46 -22.18 34.81
CA GLY A 212 23.90 -22.98 35.94
C GLY A 212 22.92 -23.08 37.10
N LYS A 213 21.77 -22.39 37.06
CA LYS A 213 20.68 -22.57 38.05
C LYS A 213 19.70 -23.64 37.60
N GLU A 214 19.09 -24.29 38.59
CA GLU A 214 18.04 -25.28 38.41
C GLU A 214 16.67 -24.60 38.31
N TYR A 215 15.90 -24.98 37.28
CA TYR A 215 14.52 -24.57 37.06
C TYR A 215 13.69 -25.80 36.71
N ALA A 216 12.64 -26.04 37.46
CA ALA A 216 11.76 -27.21 37.30
C ALA A 216 12.52 -28.56 37.22
N GLY A 217 13.50 -28.76 38.07
CA GLY A 217 14.30 -30.00 38.15
C GLY A 217 15.35 -30.16 37.04
N ARG A 218 15.65 -29.09 36.26
CA ARG A 218 16.67 -29.11 35.21
C ARG A 218 17.63 -27.93 35.36
N VAL A 219 18.92 -28.21 35.21
CA VAL A 219 19.96 -27.17 35.18
C VAL A 219 20.02 -26.59 33.76
N ILE A 220 19.88 -25.26 33.64
CA ILE A 220 20.02 -24.55 32.39
C ILE A 220 21.50 -24.36 32.05
N LEU A 221 21.98 -25.08 31.07
CA LEU A 221 23.33 -24.94 30.54
C LEU A 221 23.41 -23.86 29.48
N LYS A 222 24.61 -23.31 29.26
CA LYS A 222 24.86 -22.27 28.24
C LYS A 222 24.47 -22.74 26.82
N GLU A 223 24.70 -24.00 26.50
CA GLU A 223 24.34 -24.64 25.22
C GLU A 223 22.83 -24.80 25.06
N ALA A 224 22.08 -24.95 26.16
CA ALA A 224 20.61 -25.06 26.11
C ALA A 224 19.91 -23.74 25.76
N LEU A 225 20.60 -22.61 25.82
CA LEU A 225 20.09 -21.29 25.46
C LEU A 225 20.36 -20.94 23.97
N ASN A 226 20.85 -21.87 23.18
CA ASN A 226 21.08 -21.67 21.76
C ASN A 226 19.74 -21.77 21.00
N LEU A 227 18.89 -20.74 21.20
CA LEU A 227 17.59 -20.62 20.56
C LEU A 227 17.78 -20.04 19.16
N SER A 228 17.22 -20.71 18.14
CA SER A 228 17.16 -20.11 16.82
C SER A 228 16.11 -18.99 16.80
N LEU A 229 16.39 -17.90 16.08
CA LEU A 229 15.47 -16.77 15.93
C LEU A 229 14.08 -17.19 15.38
N ILE A 230 14.00 -18.29 14.67
CA ILE A 230 12.77 -18.85 14.12
C ILE A 230 11.83 -19.35 15.22
N HIS A 231 12.35 -19.91 16.29
CA HIS A 231 11.54 -20.42 17.41
C HIS A 231 10.98 -19.34 18.34
N ILE A 232 11.44 -18.10 18.20
CA ILE A 232 11.03 -16.96 19.06
C ILE A 232 9.87 -16.19 18.41
N SER A 233 9.72 -16.27 17.10
CA SER A 233 8.66 -15.58 16.36
C SER A 233 7.33 -16.34 16.32
N GLU A 234 7.29 -17.61 16.69
CA GLU A 234 6.04 -18.37 16.81
C GLU A 234 5.54 -18.31 18.26
N PRO A 235 4.33 -17.79 18.53
CA PRO A 235 3.70 -17.97 19.81
C PRO A 235 3.42 -19.47 19.97
N THR A 236 4.26 -20.17 20.70
CA THR A 236 3.98 -21.54 21.12
C THR A 236 2.69 -21.51 21.94
N ARG A 237 1.59 -21.96 21.33
CA ARG A 237 0.46 -22.49 22.08
C ARG A 237 0.97 -23.70 22.86
N LEU A 238 1.52 -23.45 24.02
CA LEU A 238 1.61 -24.53 25.03
C LEU A 238 0.18 -24.88 25.39
N GLY A 239 -0.24 -26.06 24.93
CA GLY A 239 -1.53 -26.62 25.28
C GLY A 239 -1.68 -26.65 26.79
N MET A 240 -2.82 -26.16 27.25
CA MET A 240 -3.30 -26.50 28.57
C MET A 240 -3.51 -28.02 28.61
N ILE A 241 -2.85 -28.66 29.53
CA ILE A 241 -3.29 -29.90 30.18
C ILE A 241 -3.72 -29.52 31.57
#